data_6e3c58a484c1a095acff9334d68d62d0
#
_entry.id   6e3c58a484c1a095acff9334d68d62d0
#
_cell.length_a   1.000
_cell.length_b   1.000
_cell.length_c   1.000
_cell.angle_alpha   90.00
_cell.angle_beta   90.00
_cell.angle_gamma   90.00
#
_symmetry.space_group_name_H-M   'P 1'
#
loop_
_entity.id
_entity.type
_entity.pdbx_description
1 polymer ?
#
loop_
_entity_poly.entity_id
_entity_poly.type
_entity_poly.pdbx_seq_one_letter_code
_entity_poly.pdbx_strand_id
1 'polypeptide(L)'
;PVEAVIVDVGNQRQQTFLNAPEATVMGVEAEGKKYFEFADQAAFISNKRWLVQANYTWSDSDVSVGEGDTVITLGGGGRPEQASFFIQDGSRLQGQSEHVANLQLGWEDDTARSQATFILNYVSERITARGAGVGTAREPDYLQEPGAVLDFVYRKDFTVKGRDLGFALELRNLLGTDFEEYQEKGNKIRINQYDLGQSASVSLTARF
;
A
#
# COMPACT_ATOMS: atom_id res chain seq x y z
N PRO A 1 -12.51 -5.53 16.19
CA PRO A 1 -12.23 -4.67 15.01
C PRO A 1 -13.46 -4.46 14.15
N VAL A 2 -13.44 -3.41 13.32
CA VAL A 2 -14.52 -3.11 12.36
C VAL A 2 -14.14 -3.68 11.00
N GLU A 3 -15.03 -4.50 10.44
CA GLU A 3 -14.87 -5.15 9.15
C GLU A 3 -15.92 -4.64 8.16
N ALA A 4 -15.52 -4.30 6.94
CA ALA A 4 -16.44 -4.06 5.84
C ALA A 4 -16.93 -5.38 5.27
N VAL A 5 -18.23 -5.54 5.13
CA VAL A 5 -18.84 -6.76 4.62
C VAL A 5 -19.81 -6.44 3.49
N ILE A 6 -19.93 -7.35 2.55
CA ILE A 6 -20.91 -7.28 1.49
C ILE A 6 -22.16 -8.05 1.94
N VAL A 7 -23.32 -7.42 1.85
CA VAL A 7 -24.62 -7.99 2.21
C VAL A 7 -25.60 -7.84 1.07
N ASP A 8 -26.51 -8.80 0.94
CA ASP A 8 -27.61 -8.73 0.00
C ASP A 8 -28.84 -8.15 0.69
N VAL A 9 -29.34 -7.02 0.19
CA VAL A 9 -30.56 -6.35 0.69
C VAL A 9 -31.58 -6.36 -0.45
N GLY A 10 -32.52 -7.28 -0.39
CA GLY A 10 -33.43 -7.55 -1.50
C GLY A 10 -32.66 -8.05 -2.74
N ASN A 11 -32.70 -7.29 -3.83
CA ASN A 11 -32.00 -7.61 -5.07
C ASN A 11 -30.74 -6.77 -5.30
N GLN A 12 -30.24 -6.11 -4.26
CA GLN A 12 -29.07 -5.22 -4.36
C GLN A 12 -27.97 -5.67 -3.41
N ARG A 13 -26.72 -5.65 -3.89
CA ARG A 13 -25.55 -5.78 -3.06
C ARG A 13 -25.19 -4.42 -2.45
N GLN A 14 -24.94 -4.43 -1.17
CA GLN A 14 -24.55 -3.25 -0.41
C GLN A 14 -23.34 -3.57 0.47
N GLN A 15 -22.49 -2.59 0.65
CA GLN A 15 -21.43 -2.67 1.63
C GLN A 15 -21.91 -2.06 2.95
N THR A 16 -21.68 -2.77 4.03
CA THR A 16 -21.92 -2.30 5.40
C THR A 16 -20.73 -2.63 6.28
N PHE A 17 -20.80 -2.28 7.54
CA PHE A 17 -19.76 -2.54 8.52
C PHE A 17 -20.32 -3.35 9.68
N LEU A 18 -19.49 -4.25 10.21
CA LEU A 18 -19.80 -4.98 11.43
C LEU A 18 -18.58 -4.98 12.36
N ASN A 19 -18.81 -5.26 13.63
CA ASN A 19 -17.74 -5.50 14.58
C ASN A 19 -17.43 -7.00 14.60
N ALA A 20 -16.21 -7.35 14.20
CA ALA A 20 -15.70 -8.71 14.41
C ALA A 20 -15.54 -9.00 15.91
N PRO A 21 -15.81 -10.24 16.37
CA PRO A 21 -15.77 -10.59 17.78
C PRO A 21 -14.40 -10.34 18.41
N GLU A 22 -13.37 -10.91 17.85
CA GLU A 22 -11.99 -10.79 18.33
C GLU A 22 -11.00 -10.80 17.17
N ALA A 23 -9.84 -10.14 17.35
CA ALA A 23 -8.71 -10.30 16.44
C ALA A 23 -7.38 -10.15 17.19
N THR A 24 -6.40 -10.91 16.74
CA THR A 24 -5.01 -10.84 17.20
C THR A 24 -4.15 -10.33 16.06
N VAL A 25 -3.22 -9.42 16.36
CA VAL A 25 -2.23 -8.91 15.41
C VAL A 25 -0.87 -9.00 16.06
N MET A 26 0.10 -9.56 15.34
CA MET A 26 1.51 -9.55 15.73
C MET A 26 2.37 -9.13 14.55
N GLY A 27 3.57 -8.63 14.80
CA GLY A 27 4.47 -8.25 13.72
C GLY A 27 5.85 -7.87 14.19
N VAL A 28 6.73 -7.70 13.23
CA VAL A 28 8.11 -7.24 13.42
C VAL A 28 8.41 -6.18 12.37
N GLU A 29 9.05 -5.11 12.80
CA GLU A 29 9.51 -4.03 11.93
C GLU A 29 11.03 -3.87 12.07
N ALA A 30 11.70 -3.66 10.93
CA ALA A 30 13.11 -3.37 10.85
C ALA A 30 13.33 -2.15 9.94
N GLU A 31 14.15 -1.21 10.39
CA GLU A 31 14.54 -0.03 9.62
C GLU A 31 16.05 0.15 9.66
N GLY A 32 16.62 0.58 8.53
CA GLY A 32 18.02 0.93 8.42
C GLY A 32 18.24 2.09 7.47
N LYS A 33 19.14 3.00 7.84
CA LYS A 33 19.58 4.13 7.02
C LYS A 33 21.08 4.26 7.07
N LYS A 34 21.72 4.37 5.92
CA LYS A 34 23.17 4.56 5.84
C LYS A 34 23.57 5.47 4.69
N TYR A 35 24.54 6.33 4.97
CA TYR A 35 25.24 7.12 3.97
C TYR A 35 26.60 6.49 3.66
N PHE A 36 26.99 6.59 2.39
CA PHE A 36 28.27 6.09 1.88
C PHE A 36 28.97 7.21 1.09
N GLU A 37 30.26 7.33 1.30
CA GLU A 37 31.15 8.22 0.56
C GLU A 37 32.28 7.38 -0.04
N PHE A 38 32.56 7.58 -1.33
CA PHE A 38 33.54 6.80 -2.07
C PHE A 38 34.69 7.70 -2.55
N ALA A 39 35.70 7.91 -1.70
CA ALA A 39 36.76 8.89 -1.92
C ALA A 39 37.67 8.61 -3.12
N ASP A 40 37.90 7.32 -3.45
CA ASP A 40 38.90 6.90 -4.45
C ASP A 40 38.26 6.45 -5.79
N GLN A 41 37.05 6.91 -6.09
CA GLN A 41 36.35 6.56 -7.32
C GLN A 41 36.33 7.71 -8.33
N ALA A 42 35.81 7.45 -9.53
CA ALA A 42 35.62 8.50 -10.54
C ALA A 42 34.81 9.69 -9.95
N ALA A 43 35.08 10.91 -10.39
CA ALA A 43 34.47 12.14 -9.86
C ALA A 43 32.91 12.11 -9.82
N PHE A 44 32.30 11.37 -10.74
CA PHE A 44 30.85 11.14 -10.73
C PHE A 44 30.35 10.43 -9.46
N ILE A 45 31.20 9.60 -8.84
CA ILE A 45 30.84 8.82 -7.63
C ILE A 45 31.40 9.50 -6.39
N SER A 46 32.66 9.94 -6.41
CA SER A 46 33.40 10.44 -5.25
C SER A 46 32.88 11.77 -4.69
N ASN A 47 32.29 12.62 -5.54
CA ASN A 47 31.73 13.91 -5.12
C ASN A 47 30.31 13.81 -4.54
N LYS A 48 29.82 12.59 -4.37
CA LYS A 48 28.44 12.33 -3.91
C LYS A 48 28.42 11.59 -2.60
N ARG A 49 27.47 11.99 -1.76
CA ARG A 49 27.06 11.23 -0.59
C ARG A 49 25.89 10.35 -0.98
N TRP A 50 26.10 9.05 -1.01
CA TRP A 50 25.09 8.05 -1.39
C TRP A 50 24.25 7.67 -0.20
N LEU A 51 22.94 7.52 -0.39
CA LEU A 51 21.97 7.13 0.61
C LEU A 51 21.37 5.78 0.25
N VAL A 52 21.34 4.89 1.23
CA VAL A 52 20.47 3.71 1.25
C VAL A 52 19.62 3.80 2.51
N GLN A 53 18.31 3.79 2.36
CA GLN A 53 17.35 3.67 3.46
C GLN A 53 16.34 2.60 3.11
N ALA A 54 16.09 1.68 4.04
CA ALA A 54 15.10 0.63 3.86
C ALA A 54 14.34 0.42 5.15
N ASN A 55 13.06 0.13 5.05
CA ASN A 55 12.28 -0.46 6.11
C ASN A 55 11.49 -1.67 5.59
N TYR A 56 11.22 -2.59 6.49
CA TYR A 56 10.41 -3.75 6.22
C TYR A 56 9.58 -4.09 7.45
N THR A 57 8.28 -4.26 7.23
CA THR A 57 7.32 -4.69 8.24
C THR A 57 6.75 -6.03 7.81
N TRP A 58 6.82 -7.01 8.67
CA TRP A 58 6.03 -8.23 8.60
C TRP A 58 4.98 -8.20 9.69
N SER A 59 3.73 -8.50 9.33
CA SER A 59 2.64 -8.58 10.28
C SER A 59 1.71 -9.73 9.93
N ASP A 60 1.33 -10.48 10.95
CA ASP A 60 0.35 -11.55 10.86
C ASP A 60 -0.87 -11.18 11.70
N SER A 61 -2.05 -11.56 11.23
CA SER A 61 -3.29 -11.27 11.93
C SER A 61 -4.30 -12.40 11.75
N ASP A 62 -5.09 -12.59 12.78
CA ASP A 62 -6.12 -13.61 12.85
C ASP A 62 -7.40 -13.02 13.44
N VAL A 63 -8.52 -13.25 12.79
CA VAL A 63 -9.86 -12.90 13.30
C VAL A 63 -10.52 -14.16 13.83
N SER A 64 -10.81 -14.19 15.12
CA SER A 64 -11.45 -15.33 15.76
C SER A 64 -12.97 -15.16 15.77
N VAL A 65 -13.67 -16.20 15.27
CA VAL A 65 -15.15 -16.26 15.23
C VAL A 65 -15.60 -17.61 15.77
N GLY A 66 -16.22 -17.58 16.96
CA GLY A 66 -16.79 -18.76 17.61
C GLY A 66 -18.16 -19.15 17.07
N GLU A 67 -18.59 -20.39 17.32
CA GLU A 67 -19.90 -20.92 16.90
C GLU A 67 -21.10 -20.16 17.47
N GLY A 68 -20.93 -19.46 18.59
CA GLY A 68 -21.97 -18.67 19.25
C GLY A 68 -21.95 -17.18 18.94
N ASP A 69 -20.96 -16.72 18.19
CA ASP A 69 -20.79 -15.31 17.91
C ASP A 69 -21.83 -14.79 16.91
N THR A 70 -22.43 -13.67 17.25
CA THR A 70 -23.44 -13.04 16.40
C THR A 70 -23.07 -11.59 16.08
N VAL A 71 -23.48 -11.14 14.90
CA VAL A 71 -23.33 -9.77 14.41
C VAL A 71 -24.69 -9.25 13.95
N ILE A 72 -24.85 -7.94 13.90
CA ILE A 72 -26.05 -7.30 13.36
C ILE A 72 -25.67 -6.56 12.11
N THR A 73 -26.30 -6.93 10.98
CA THR A 73 -26.08 -6.30 9.69
C THR A 73 -27.36 -5.58 9.21
N LEU A 74 -27.19 -4.68 8.24
CA LEU A 74 -28.34 -4.04 7.57
C LEU A 74 -29.17 -5.07 6.79
N GLY A 75 -28.54 -6.10 6.22
CA GLY A 75 -29.19 -7.17 5.48
C GLY A 75 -30.12 -8.03 6.34
N GLY A 76 -29.74 -8.26 7.61
CA GLY A 76 -30.53 -9.03 8.58
C GLY A 76 -31.73 -8.31 9.19
N GLY A 77 -32.01 -7.07 8.76
CA GLY A 77 -33.13 -6.29 9.30
C GLY A 77 -32.99 -5.99 10.78
N GLY A 78 -31.77 -5.87 11.29
CA GLY A 78 -31.47 -5.60 12.71
C GLY A 78 -31.55 -6.83 13.61
N ARG A 79 -31.64 -8.04 13.05
CA ARG A 79 -31.60 -9.30 13.80
C ARG A 79 -30.18 -9.80 13.92
N PRO A 80 -29.82 -10.47 15.04
CA PRO A 80 -28.55 -11.14 15.15
C PRO A 80 -28.42 -12.26 14.12
N GLU A 81 -27.30 -12.27 13.40
CA GLU A 81 -26.90 -13.32 12.44
C GLU A 81 -25.57 -13.94 12.91
N GLN A 82 -25.30 -15.18 12.55
CA GLN A 82 -24.03 -15.79 12.94
C GLN A 82 -22.85 -15.05 12.27
N ALA A 83 -21.85 -14.70 13.04
CA ALA A 83 -20.67 -13.98 12.56
C ALA A 83 -19.90 -14.76 11.47
N SER A 84 -19.91 -16.11 11.56
CA SER A 84 -19.28 -17.00 10.58
C SER A 84 -19.89 -16.93 9.16
N PHE A 85 -21.06 -16.35 8.99
CA PHE A 85 -21.61 -16.09 7.65
C PHE A 85 -20.88 -14.96 6.92
N PHE A 86 -20.24 -14.06 7.66
CA PHE A 86 -19.57 -12.88 7.10
C PHE A 86 -18.05 -12.97 7.22
N ILE A 87 -17.54 -13.57 8.27
CA ILE A 87 -16.11 -13.64 8.56
C ILE A 87 -15.71 -15.12 8.73
N GLN A 88 -14.71 -15.53 8.01
CA GLN A 88 -14.11 -16.84 8.20
C GLN A 88 -13.22 -16.82 9.44
N ASP A 89 -13.42 -17.79 10.34
CA ASP A 89 -12.53 -18.03 11.48
C ASP A 89 -11.10 -18.28 10.99
N GLY A 90 -10.11 -17.68 11.66
CA GLY A 90 -8.70 -17.77 11.27
C GLY A 90 -8.34 -16.93 10.04
N SER A 91 -9.21 -16.06 9.54
CA SER A 91 -8.89 -15.21 8.42
C SER A 91 -8.12 -13.96 8.83
N ARG A 92 -7.27 -13.44 7.94
CA ARG A 92 -6.53 -12.19 8.17
C ARG A 92 -7.47 -11.01 8.41
N LEU A 93 -7.02 -10.05 9.21
CA LEU A 93 -7.73 -8.79 9.44
C LEU A 93 -7.82 -7.98 8.14
N GLN A 94 -8.98 -7.38 7.91
CA GLN A 94 -9.19 -6.52 6.76
C GLN A 94 -8.27 -5.30 6.78
N GLY A 95 -7.81 -4.90 5.59
CA GLY A 95 -6.94 -3.74 5.40
C GLY A 95 -5.48 -4.00 5.74
N GLN A 96 -5.15 -5.15 6.32
CA GLN A 96 -3.79 -5.49 6.72
C GLN A 96 -3.08 -6.32 5.66
N SER A 97 -1.94 -5.81 5.19
CA SER A 97 -1.00 -6.56 4.36
C SER A 97 0.02 -7.26 5.25
N GLU A 98 0.39 -8.48 4.89
CA GLU A 98 1.39 -9.26 5.63
C GLU A 98 2.79 -8.66 5.48
N HIS A 99 3.12 -8.12 4.30
CA HIS A 99 4.42 -7.57 4.00
C HIS A 99 4.31 -6.14 3.49
N VAL A 100 5.04 -5.23 4.12
CA VAL A 100 5.23 -3.85 3.66
C VAL A 100 6.73 -3.57 3.62
N ALA A 101 7.24 -3.12 2.47
CA ALA A 101 8.64 -2.79 2.30
C ALA A 101 8.81 -1.44 1.59
N ASN A 102 9.76 -0.64 2.05
CA ASN A 102 10.14 0.60 1.39
C ASN A 102 11.67 0.63 1.25
N LEU A 103 12.13 1.05 0.07
CA LEU A 103 13.55 1.21 -0.24
C LEU A 103 13.76 2.57 -0.88
N GLN A 104 14.70 3.34 -0.36
CA GLN A 104 15.19 4.57 -0.96
C GLN A 104 16.67 4.42 -1.30
N LEU A 105 16.98 4.67 -2.57
CA LEU A 105 18.35 4.72 -3.07
C LEU A 105 18.56 6.08 -3.69
N GLY A 106 19.55 6.82 -3.20
CA GLY A 106 19.78 8.18 -3.68
C GLY A 106 21.21 8.64 -3.52
N TRP A 107 21.45 9.85 -3.99
CA TRP A 107 22.71 10.56 -3.80
C TRP A 107 22.46 12.06 -3.69
N GLU A 108 23.35 12.72 -2.99
CA GLU A 108 23.43 14.18 -2.84
C GLU A 108 24.84 14.65 -3.25
N ASP A 109 24.91 15.75 -3.98
CA ASP A 109 26.14 16.42 -4.37
C ASP A 109 26.04 17.88 -3.92
N ASP A 110 26.68 18.21 -2.81
CA ASP A 110 26.66 19.53 -2.20
C ASP A 110 27.36 20.57 -3.11
N THR A 111 28.40 20.16 -3.85
CA THR A 111 29.14 21.03 -4.75
C THR A 111 28.31 21.39 -5.97
N ALA A 112 27.64 20.39 -6.58
CA ALA A 112 26.75 20.61 -7.73
C ALA A 112 25.35 21.05 -7.30
N ARG A 113 25.06 21.12 -5.99
CA ARG A 113 23.76 21.44 -5.40
C ARG A 113 22.64 20.62 -6.03
N SER A 114 22.84 19.30 -6.07
CA SER A 114 21.91 18.39 -6.73
C SER A 114 21.71 17.11 -5.95
N GLN A 115 20.53 16.52 -6.09
CA GLN A 115 20.16 15.25 -5.46
C GLN A 115 19.28 14.41 -6.39
N ALA A 116 19.39 13.10 -6.28
CA ALA A 116 18.50 12.17 -6.94
C ALA A 116 18.09 11.05 -5.99
N THR A 117 16.85 10.60 -6.04
CA THR A 117 16.34 9.53 -5.20
C THR A 117 15.38 8.65 -5.97
N PHE A 118 15.61 7.34 -5.95
CA PHE A 118 14.64 6.33 -6.30
C PHE A 118 13.92 5.89 -5.02
N ILE A 119 12.60 5.75 -5.09
CA ILE A 119 11.74 5.36 -3.99
C ILE A 119 10.91 4.18 -4.45
N LEU A 120 11.17 3.01 -3.89
CA LEU A 120 10.40 1.78 -4.13
C LEU A 120 9.54 1.51 -2.90
N ASN A 121 8.22 1.41 -3.11
CA ASN A 121 7.27 0.99 -2.10
C ASN A 121 6.65 -0.33 -2.55
N TYR A 122 6.57 -1.30 -1.67
CA TYR A 122 5.92 -2.58 -1.89
C TYR A 122 4.93 -2.88 -0.77
N VAL A 123 3.74 -3.29 -1.15
CA VAL A 123 2.69 -3.72 -0.23
C VAL A 123 2.08 -5.01 -0.77
N SER A 124 2.05 -6.07 0.05
CA SER A 124 1.44 -7.34 -0.33
C SER A 124 -0.08 -7.25 -0.35
N GLU A 125 -0.70 -8.29 -0.88
CA GLU A 125 -2.15 -8.45 -0.90
C GLU A 125 -2.81 -8.22 0.47
N ARG A 126 -4.04 -7.68 0.44
CA ARG A 126 -4.88 -7.49 1.62
C ARG A 126 -6.36 -7.68 1.29
N ILE A 127 -7.13 -8.03 2.31
CA ILE A 127 -8.59 -8.08 2.23
C ILE A 127 -9.15 -6.66 2.26
N THR A 128 -10.00 -6.29 1.31
CA THR A 128 -10.68 -4.98 1.24
C THR A 128 -12.12 -5.03 1.73
N ALA A 129 -12.79 -6.17 1.54
CA ALA A 129 -14.11 -6.43 2.08
C ALA A 129 -14.34 -7.92 2.26
N ARG A 130 -15.19 -8.29 3.19
CA ARG A 130 -15.64 -9.67 3.37
C ARG A 130 -16.67 -10.03 2.33
N GLY A 131 -16.57 -11.26 1.80
CA GLY A 131 -17.54 -11.79 0.84
C GLY A 131 -18.92 -11.95 1.45
N ALA A 132 -19.95 -11.85 0.60
CA ALA A 132 -21.35 -11.99 1.03
C ALA A 132 -21.64 -13.40 1.53
N GLY A 133 -22.47 -13.51 2.58
CA GLY A 133 -23.11 -14.76 2.97
C GLY A 133 -24.25 -15.09 2.01
N VAL A 134 -24.25 -16.27 1.40
CA VAL A 134 -25.29 -16.73 0.46
C VAL A 134 -25.86 -18.05 1.00
N GLY A 135 -27.02 -18.01 1.61
CA GLY A 135 -27.61 -19.16 2.26
C GLY A 135 -26.73 -19.72 3.41
N THR A 136 -26.21 -20.93 3.25
CA THR A 136 -25.27 -21.56 4.20
C THR A 136 -23.81 -21.47 3.73
N ALA A 137 -23.54 -20.82 2.61
CA ALA A 137 -22.22 -20.65 2.02
C ALA A 137 -21.79 -19.19 2.10
N ARG A 138 -20.50 -18.95 1.96
CA ARG A 138 -19.89 -17.63 1.91
C ARG A 138 -19.15 -17.46 0.58
N GLU A 139 -19.25 -16.30 -0.03
CA GLU A 139 -18.40 -15.93 -1.15
C GLU A 139 -16.97 -15.62 -0.64
N PRO A 140 -15.94 -15.78 -1.48
CA PRO A 140 -14.59 -15.36 -1.15
C PRO A 140 -14.50 -13.89 -0.81
N ASP A 141 -13.53 -13.53 0.01
CA ASP A 141 -13.24 -12.13 0.33
C ASP A 141 -12.78 -11.36 -0.90
N TYR A 142 -12.99 -10.06 -0.88
CA TYR A 142 -12.45 -9.13 -1.86
C TYR A 142 -11.00 -8.85 -1.50
N LEU A 143 -10.11 -9.07 -2.43
CA LEU A 143 -8.67 -8.94 -2.27
C LEU A 143 -8.15 -7.82 -3.15
N GLN A 144 -7.25 -7.02 -2.63
CA GLN A 144 -6.50 -6.02 -3.38
C GLN A 144 -5.02 -6.39 -3.37
N GLU A 145 -4.38 -6.31 -4.53
CA GLU A 145 -2.93 -6.46 -4.68
C GLU A 145 -2.29 -5.09 -5.01
N PRO A 146 -1.84 -4.32 -4.00
CA PRO A 146 -1.23 -3.01 -4.26
C PRO A 146 0.09 -3.11 -5.03
N GLY A 147 0.87 -4.18 -4.79
CA GLY A 147 2.10 -4.45 -5.51
C GLY A 147 3.24 -3.47 -5.20
N ALA A 148 4.09 -3.26 -6.21
CA ALA A 148 5.27 -2.40 -6.12
C ALA A 148 5.11 -1.11 -6.93
N VAL A 149 5.42 0.02 -6.34
CA VAL A 149 5.43 1.35 -6.98
C VAL A 149 6.83 1.92 -6.90
N LEU A 150 7.37 2.37 -8.04
CA LEU A 150 8.69 3.00 -8.14
C LEU A 150 8.54 4.45 -8.60
N ASP A 151 9.09 5.35 -7.81
CA ASP A 151 9.16 6.78 -8.09
C ASP A 151 10.62 7.22 -8.23
N PHE A 152 10.83 8.30 -8.97
CA PHE A 152 12.13 8.96 -9.10
C PHE A 152 11.98 10.46 -8.92
N VAL A 153 12.87 11.04 -8.12
CA VAL A 153 12.93 12.48 -7.89
C VAL A 153 14.35 12.96 -8.12
N TYR A 154 14.48 14.01 -8.94
CA TYR A 154 15.74 14.72 -9.14
C TYR A 154 15.53 16.21 -8.86
N ARG A 155 16.48 16.81 -8.12
CA ARG A 155 16.49 18.26 -7.82
C ARG A 155 17.88 18.82 -8.07
N LYS A 156 17.92 20.05 -8.57
CA LYS A 156 19.17 20.78 -8.77
C LYS A 156 18.94 22.27 -8.58
N ASP A 157 19.78 22.88 -7.76
CA ASP A 157 19.87 24.32 -7.64
C ASP A 157 21.07 24.84 -8.43
N PHE A 158 20.91 25.97 -9.08
CA PHE A 158 21.97 26.64 -9.86
C PHE A 158 21.77 28.14 -9.88
N THR A 159 22.86 28.88 -10.12
CA THR A 159 22.83 30.35 -10.13
C THR A 159 23.04 30.83 -11.55
N VAL A 160 22.14 31.67 -12.06
CA VAL A 160 22.25 32.31 -13.38
C VAL A 160 22.18 33.82 -13.22
N LYS A 161 23.21 34.52 -13.63
CA LYS A 161 23.31 36.00 -13.56
C LYS A 161 22.99 36.53 -12.15
N GLY A 162 23.50 35.84 -11.11
CA GLY A 162 23.34 36.24 -9.71
C GLY A 162 21.97 35.93 -9.11
N ARG A 163 21.10 35.18 -9.79
CA ARG A 163 19.81 34.71 -9.29
C ARG A 163 19.82 33.22 -9.08
N ASP A 164 19.30 32.79 -7.94
CA ASP A 164 19.18 31.37 -7.62
C ASP A 164 17.93 30.78 -8.26
N LEU A 165 18.15 29.71 -9.02
CA LEU A 165 17.12 28.94 -9.70
C LEU A 165 17.13 27.51 -9.16
N GLY A 166 15.95 26.92 -9.03
CA GLY A 166 15.76 25.51 -8.70
C GLY A 166 15.06 24.77 -9.83
N PHE A 167 15.55 23.60 -10.18
CA PHE A 167 14.92 22.63 -11.08
C PHE A 167 14.52 21.40 -10.30
N ALA A 168 13.31 20.88 -10.54
CA ALA A 168 12.90 19.58 -10.05
C ALA A 168 12.22 18.77 -11.16
N LEU A 169 12.54 17.48 -11.20
CA LEU A 169 11.90 16.46 -12.03
C LEU A 169 11.37 15.37 -11.09
N GLU A 170 10.07 15.06 -11.21
CA GLU A 170 9.45 13.95 -10.50
C GLU A 170 8.81 13.02 -11.51
N LEU A 171 9.15 11.74 -11.43
CA LEU A 171 8.55 10.65 -12.21
C LEU A 171 7.89 9.70 -11.22
N ARG A 172 6.63 9.40 -11.41
CA ARG A 172 5.85 8.55 -10.50
C ARG A 172 5.30 7.33 -11.20
N ASN A 173 5.19 6.25 -10.44
CA ASN A 173 4.68 4.96 -10.88
C ASN A 173 5.42 4.42 -12.12
N LEU A 174 6.76 4.44 -12.10
CA LEU A 174 7.62 4.02 -13.23
C LEU A 174 7.40 2.55 -13.63
N LEU A 175 6.90 1.71 -12.72
CA LEU A 175 6.58 0.31 -12.99
C LEU A 175 5.23 0.14 -13.71
N GLY A 176 4.39 1.18 -13.75
CA GLY A 176 3.05 1.10 -14.32
C GLY A 176 2.13 0.19 -13.53
N THR A 177 2.25 0.22 -12.19
CA THR A 177 1.40 -0.58 -11.29
C THR A 177 -0.02 -0.07 -11.35
N ASP A 178 -0.97 -0.98 -11.59
CA ASP A 178 -2.40 -0.71 -11.63
C ASP A 178 -3.06 -0.98 -10.28
N PHE A 179 -4.26 -0.44 -10.10
CA PHE A 179 -5.15 -0.89 -9.04
C PHE A 179 -5.89 -2.14 -9.51
N GLU A 180 -5.81 -3.22 -8.74
CA GLU A 180 -6.55 -4.45 -9.00
C GLU A 180 -7.23 -4.96 -7.72
N GLU A 181 -8.55 -5.20 -7.83
CA GLU A 181 -9.36 -5.85 -6.82
C GLU A 181 -10.05 -7.08 -7.41
N TYR A 182 -10.03 -8.19 -6.68
CA TYR A 182 -10.52 -9.46 -7.17
C TYR A 182 -11.05 -10.36 -6.05
N GLN A 183 -11.76 -11.41 -6.43
CA GLN A 183 -12.10 -12.55 -5.59
C GLN A 183 -11.44 -13.80 -6.15
N GLU A 184 -11.08 -14.75 -5.30
CA GLU A 184 -10.47 -16.01 -5.70
C GLU A 184 -11.36 -17.19 -5.33
N LYS A 185 -11.90 -17.86 -6.35
CA LYS A 185 -12.71 -19.09 -6.20
C LYS A 185 -12.23 -20.13 -7.22
N GLY A 186 -11.04 -20.70 -6.93
CA GLY A 186 -10.34 -21.57 -7.88
C GLY A 186 -9.70 -20.82 -9.05
N ASN A 187 -10.31 -19.73 -9.50
CA ASN A 187 -9.76 -18.78 -10.46
C ASN A 187 -9.88 -17.37 -9.90
N LYS A 188 -8.96 -16.49 -10.31
CA LYS A 188 -8.99 -15.06 -10.02
C LYS A 188 -10.15 -14.42 -10.82
N ILE A 189 -11.13 -13.87 -10.12
CA ILE A 189 -12.28 -13.16 -10.69
C ILE A 189 -12.06 -11.67 -10.42
N ARG A 190 -11.70 -10.92 -11.45
CA ARG A 190 -11.46 -9.49 -11.33
C ARG A 190 -12.77 -8.74 -11.09
N ILE A 191 -12.80 -7.93 -10.03
CA ILE A 191 -13.94 -7.11 -9.62
C ILE A 191 -13.77 -5.67 -10.10
N ASN A 192 -12.58 -5.11 -9.87
CA ASN A 192 -12.27 -3.74 -10.25
C ASN A 192 -10.81 -3.66 -10.71
N GLN A 193 -10.57 -2.93 -11.78
CA GLN A 193 -9.21 -2.63 -12.25
C GLN A 193 -9.21 -1.27 -12.92
N TYR A 194 -8.23 -0.47 -12.60
CA TYR A 194 -7.97 0.77 -13.31
C TYR A 194 -6.48 1.11 -13.29
N ASP A 195 -6.03 1.75 -14.35
CA ASP A 195 -4.68 2.25 -14.50
C ASP A 195 -4.48 3.46 -13.56
N LEU A 196 -3.50 3.38 -12.67
CA LEU A 196 -3.08 4.51 -11.83
C LEU A 196 -2.30 5.56 -12.62
N GLY A 197 -1.82 5.18 -13.80
CA GLY A 197 -1.04 6.02 -14.67
C GLY A 197 0.39 6.24 -14.20
N GLN A 198 1.25 6.50 -15.18
CA GLN A 198 2.59 7.05 -14.96
C GLN A 198 2.53 8.56 -15.11
N SER A 199 3.19 9.30 -14.24
CA SER A 199 3.20 10.75 -14.33
C SER A 199 4.62 11.31 -14.29
N ALA A 200 4.81 12.43 -15.01
CA ALA A 200 6.04 13.21 -14.98
C ALA A 200 5.70 14.68 -14.71
N SER A 201 6.40 15.28 -13.77
CA SER A 201 6.30 16.70 -13.49
C SER A 201 7.67 17.39 -13.51
N VAL A 202 7.70 18.59 -14.04
CA VAL A 202 8.89 19.46 -14.07
C VAL A 202 8.52 20.77 -13.41
N SER A 203 9.33 21.23 -12.47
CA SER A 203 9.18 22.55 -11.88
C SER A 203 10.45 23.38 -11.97
N LEU A 204 10.28 24.69 -12.17
CA LEU A 204 11.32 25.70 -12.14
C LEU A 204 10.95 26.75 -11.12
N THR A 205 11.85 27.00 -10.16
CA THR A 205 11.67 28.00 -9.11
C THR A 205 12.73 29.08 -9.26
N ALA A 206 12.33 30.34 -9.19
CA ALA A 206 13.26 31.47 -9.14
C ALA A 206 13.10 32.22 -7.82
N ARG A 207 14.23 32.53 -7.16
CA ARG A 207 14.27 33.36 -5.94
C ARG A 207 14.83 34.74 -6.33
N PHE A 208 14.07 35.78 -6.00
CA PHE A 208 14.40 37.17 -6.30
C PHE A 208 14.85 37.90 -5.05
#